data_f2df78db417a89e4ef4b45058e3d02b4
#
_entry.id   f2df78db417a89e4ef4b45058e3d02b4
#
_cell.length_a   1.000
_cell.length_b   1.000
_cell.length_c   1.000
_cell.angle_alpha   90.00
_cell.angle_beta   90.00
_cell.angle_gamma   90.00
#
_symmetry.space_group_name_H-M   'P 1'
#
loop_
_entity.id
_entity.type
_entity.pdbx_description
1 polymer ?
#
loop_
_entity_poly.entity_id
_entity_poly.type
_entity_poly.pdbx_seq_one_letter_code
_entity_poly.pdbx_strand_id
1 'polypeptide(L)'
;FTNCTSPLIRLETYKDIISIFNKNTFKKKYDSLNTISEIKEFLFKDNKPINFKTNKTPNSQDLPNIVKLNFAINILKTKTMSSMKSLVGRRPFLYRLDEIEGLDINSNYEFSYANFLYKKLNG
;
A
#
# COMPACT_ATOMS: atom_id res chain seq x y z
N PHE A 1 -13.32 2.05 0.61
CA PHE A 1 -12.87 2.11 -0.80
C PHE A 1 -11.86 1.01 -1.06
N THR A 2 -12.04 0.29 -2.14
CA THR A 2 -11.08 -0.67 -2.69
C THR A 2 -10.91 -0.39 -4.17
N ASN A 3 -9.68 -0.55 -4.67
CA ASN A 3 -9.38 -0.32 -6.07
C ASN A 3 -9.62 -1.59 -6.89
N CYS A 4 -10.34 -1.49 -8.00
CA CYS A 4 -10.58 -2.63 -8.91
C CYS A 4 -9.30 -3.08 -9.64
N THR A 5 -8.29 -2.24 -9.71
CA THR A 5 -6.97 -2.56 -10.30
C THR A 5 -6.05 -3.35 -9.36
N SER A 6 -6.49 -3.67 -8.15
CA SER A 6 -5.78 -4.53 -7.18
C SER A 6 -6.55 -5.84 -6.96
N PRO A 7 -6.59 -6.75 -7.96
CA PRO A 7 -7.50 -7.90 -7.96
C PRO A 7 -7.03 -9.10 -7.12
N LEU A 8 -5.80 -9.08 -6.62
CA LEU A 8 -5.19 -10.25 -5.96
C LEU A 8 -5.23 -10.21 -4.43
N ILE A 9 -6.02 -9.28 -3.86
CA ILE A 9 -6.16 -9.18 -2.40
C ILE A 9 -6.97 -10.36 -1.87
N ARG A 10 -6.43 -11.03 -0.86
CA ARG A 10 -7.06 -12.19 -0.23
C ARG A 10 -8.23 -11.78 0.68
N LEU A 11 -9.21 -12.66 0.81
CA LEU A 11 -10.34 -12.46 1.70
C LEU A 11 -9.90 -12.28 3.16
N GLU A 12 -8.88 -13.00 3.59
CA GLU A 12 -8.30 -12.91 4.94
C GLU A 12 -7.75 -11.52 5.22
N THR A 13 -7.11 -10.91 4.25
CA THR A 13 -6.58 -9.53 4.35
C THR A 13 -7.71 -8.52 4.53
N TYR A 14 -8.83 -8.66 3.78
CA TYR A 14 -10.01 -7.83 4.01
C TYR A 14 -10.57 -7.98 5.42
N LYS A 15 -10.70 -9.22 5.92
CA LYS A 15 -11.20 -9.51 7.27
C LYS A 15 -10.30 -8.91 8.34
N ASP A 16 -8.98 -9.06 8.21
CA ASP A 16 -7.99 -8.53 9.13
C ASP A 16 -8.04 -7.00 9.19
N ILE A 17 -8.02 -6.34 8.05
CA ILE A 17 -8.08 -4.87 7.94
C ILE A 17 -9.37 -4.32 8.58
N ILE A 18 -10.52 -4.93 8.31
CA ILE A 18 -11.81 -4.53 8.90
C ILE A 18 -11.79 -4.74 10.42
N SER A 19 -11.25 -5.86 10.88
CA SER A 19 -11.11 -6.15 12.31
C SER A 19 -10.24 -5.11 13.02
N ILE A 20 -9.08 -4.76 12.44
CA ILE A 20 -8.18 -3.72 12.97
C ILE A 20 -8.91 -2.37 13.06
N PHE A 21 -9.55 -1.94 11.98
CA PHE A 21 -10.24 -0.65 11.91
C PHE A 21 -11.37 -0.53 12.94
N ASN A 22 -12.06 -1.63 13.26
CA ASN A 22 -13.20 -1.62 14.19
C ASN A 22 -12.78 -1.58 15.67
N LYS A 23 -11.52 -1.82 16.01
CA LYS A 23 -11.04 -1.77 17.41
C LYS A 23 -11.14 -0.36 17.98
N ASN A 24 -11.62 -0.24 19.22
CA ASN A 24 -11.69 1.04 19.91
C ASN A 24 -10.30 1.69 20.11
N THR A 25 -9.27 0.88 20.32
CA THR A 25 -7.87 1.32 20.41
C THR A 25 -7.38 1.96 19.11
N PHE A 26 -7.78 1.40 17.96
CA PHE A 26 -7.49 1.99 16.65
C PHE A 26 -8.10 3.39 16.53
N LYS A 27 -9.40 3.52 16.81
CA LYS A 27 -10.16 4.77 16.65
C LYS A 27 -9.64 5.91 17.53
N LYS A 28 -8.98 5.62 18.64
CA LYS A 28 -8.31 6.61 19.49
C LYS A 28 -7.02 7.15 18.89
N LYS A 29 -6.30 6.34 18.12
CA LYS A 29 -4.97 6.64 17.62
C LYS A 29 -4.95 7.05 16.16
N TYR A 30 -5.80 6.43 15.33
CA TYR A 30 -5.82 6.60 13.87
C TYR A 30 -7.20 7.04 13.39
N ASP A 31 -7.25 7.71 12.24
CA ASP A 31 -8.49 8.18 11.60
C ASP A 31 -8.69 7.61 10.19
N SER A 32 -7.69 6.92 9.64
CA SER A 32 -7.80 6.12 8.43
C SER A 32 -6.88 4.89 8.49
N LEU A 33 -7.21 3.87 7.71
CA LEU A 33 -6.34 2.74 7.40
C LEU A 33 -6.11 2.72 5.90
N ASN A 34 -4.86 2.70 5.49
CA ASN A 34 -4.46 2.74 4.09
C ASN A 34 -3.43 1.66 3.81
N THR A 35 -3.59 0.94 2.72
CA THR A 35 -2.63 -0.08 2.33
C THR A 35 -1.42 0.51 1.64
N ILE A 36 -0.26 -0.10 1.91
CA ILE A 36 1.03 0.30 1.40
C ILE A 36 1.82 -0.89 0.86
N SER A 37 2.76 -0.60 -0.03
CA SER A 37 3.80 -1.53 -0.49
C SER A 37 5.17 -0.99 -0.14
N GLU A 38 6.12 -1.88 0.15
CA GLU A 38 7.51 -1.50 0.40
C GLU A 38 8.22 -1.11 -0.90
N ILE A 39 9.11 -0.14 -0.82
CA ILE A 39 10.00 0.25 -1.91
C ILE A 39 11.43 -0.05 -1.48
N LYS A 40 12.12 -0.91 -2.25
CA LYS A 40 13.56 -1.22 -2.11
C LYS A 40 14.32 -0.78 -3.35
N GLU A 41 14.06 0.44 -3.80
CA GLU A 41 14.65 1.02 -5.00
C GLU A 41 15.45 2.28 -4.65
N PHE A 42 16.47 2.58 -5.48
CA PHE A 42 17.25 3.81 -5.35
C PHE A 42 16.47 4.96 -5.97
N LEU A 43 16.05 5.90 -5.14
CA LEU A 43 15.16 6.98 -5.54
C LEU A 43 15.88 8.30 -5.69
N PHE A 44 15.55 9.03 -6.76
CA PHE A 44 16.01 10.40 -7.02
C PHE A 44 14.84 11.36 -7.09
N LYS A 45 15.05 12.57 -6.61
CA LYS A 45 14.17 13.72 -6.84
C LYS A 45 15.02 14.88 -7.33
N ASP A 46 14.65 15.47 -8.46
CA ASP A 46 15.36 16.64 -9.05
C ASP A 46 16.89 16.40 -9.16
N ASN A 47 17.29 15.22 -9.69
CA ASN A 47 18.66 14.76 -9.83
C ASN A 47 19.43 14.58 -8.50
N LYS A 48 18.75 14.57 -7.36
CA LYS A 48 19.35 14.32 -6.04
C LYS A 48 18.82 13.00 -5.46
N PRO A 49 19.69 12.13 -4.90
CA PRO A 49 19.22 10.94 -4.22
C PRO A 49 18.45 11.31 -2.96
N ILE A 50 17.34 10.60 -2.68
CA ILE A 50 16.49 10.86 -1.52
C ILE A 50 16.61 9.79 -0.43
N ASN A 51 17.03 8.58 -0.76
CA ASN A 51 17.09 7.47 0.19
C ASN A 51 18.46 6.78 0.28
N PHE A 52 19.50 7.38 -0.28
CA PHE A 52 20.86 6.88 -0.18
C PHE A 52 21.89 8.01 -0.36
N LYS A 53 23.17 7.71 -0.09
CA LYS A 53 24.29 8.63 -0.34
C LYS A 53 25.11 8.11 -1.52
N THR A 54 25.43 8.99 -2.49
CA THR A 54 26.17 8.63 -3.69
C THR A 54 27.61 8.17 -3.43
N ASN A 55 28.24 8.69 -2.37
CA ASN A 55 29.60 8.32 -1.98
C ASN A 55 29.68 7.00 -1.19
N LYS A 56 28.54 6.44 -0.78
CA LYS A 56 28.43 5.16 -0.08
C LYS A 56 27.10 4.52 -0.45
N THR A 57 27.02 4.00 -1.68
CA THR A 57 25.81 3.32 -2.16
C THR A 57 25.62 1.99 -1.42
N PRO A 58 24.54 1.80 -0.66
CA PRO A 58 24.26 0.56 0.05
C PRO A 58 23.77 -0.53 -0.91
N ASN A 59 23.64 -1.77 -0.41
CA ASN A 59 22.85 -2.78 -1.11
C ASN A 59 21.36 -2.40 -1.06
N SER A 60 20.57 -2.84 -2.03
CA SER A 60 19.14 -2.53 -2.07
C SER A 60 18.37 -2.96 -0.81
N GLN A 61 18.77 -4.07 -0.20
CA GLN A 61 18.21 -4.58 1.05
C GLN A 61 18.48 -3.67 2.27
N ASP A 62 19.56 -2.89 2.23
CA ASP A 62 20.00 -1.98 3.31
C ASP A 62 19.44 -0.56 3.15
N LEU A 63 18.63 -0.33 2.12
CA LEU A 63 17.95 0.95 1.90
C LEU A 63 16.98 1.25 3.05
N PRO A 64 16.76 2.55 3.38
CA PRO A 64 15.74 2.96 4.35
C PRO A 64 14.37 2.38 4.02
N ASN A 65 13.58 2.14 5.04
CA ASN A 65 12.22 1.63 4.89
C ASN A 65 11.29 2.72 4.33
N ILE A 66 11.24 2.83 3.01
CA ILE A 66 10.32 3.69 2.29
C ILE A 66 9.15 2.86 1.80
N VAL A 67 7.95 3.41 1.90
CA VAL A 67 6.71 2.77 1.46
C VAL A 67 5.95 3.67 0.50
N LYS A 68 5.20 3.08 -0.42
CA LYS A 68 4.26 3.77 -1.30
C LYS A 68 2.83 3.44 -0.91
N LEU A 69 1.94 4.41 -0.98
CA LEU A 69 0.50 4.15 -0.97
C LEU A 69 0.15 3.40 -2.27
N ASN A 70 -0.44 2.23 -2.15
CA ASN A 70 -0.92 1.46 -3.30
C ASN A 70 -2.43 1.64 -3.52
N PHE A 71 -3.14 2.27 -2.57
CA PHE A 71 -4.57 2.53 -2.60
C PHE A 71 -5.47 1.29 -2.79
N ALA A 72 -4.93 0.10 -2.60
CA ALA A 72 -5.67 -1.14 -2.80
C ALA A 72 -6.89 -1.23 -1.87
N ILE A 73 -6.71 -0.94 -0.57
CA ILE A 73 -7.78 -0.80 0.42
C ILE A 73 -7.58 0.49 1.22
N ASN A 74 -8.64 1.26 1.34
CA ASN A 74 -8.67 2.48 2.14
C ASN A 74 -9.94 2.50 2.98
N ILE A 75 -9.80 2.57 4.30
CA ILE A 75 -10.94 2.64 5.23
C ILE A 75 -10.81 3.88 6.10
N LEU A 76 -11.83 4.71 6.06
CA LEU A 76 -11.97 5.88 6.91
C LEU A 76 -13.45 6.23 7.06
N LYS A 77 -13.78 7.04 8.06
CA LYS A 77 -15.15 7.54 8.22
C LYS A 77 -15.50 8.52 7.09
N THR A 78 -16.71 8.45 6.57
CA THR A 78 -17.22 9.37 5.53
C THR A 78 -17.02 10.84 5.92
N LYS A 79 -17.24 11.20 7.19
CA LYS A 79 -16.99 12.55 7.70
C LYS A 79 -15.52 12.97 7.54
N THR A 80 -14.58 12.08 7.85
CA THR A 80 -13.14 12.33 7.67
C THR A 80 -12.82 12.51 6.18
N MET A 81 -13.31 11.62 5.34
CA MET A 81 -13.12 11.70 3.88
C MET A 81 -13.62 13.02 3.31
N SER A 82 -14.87 13.42 3.66
CA SER A 82 -15.47 14.66 3.17
C SER A 82 -14.70 15.90 3.63
N SER A 83 -14.28 15.95 4.91
CA SER A 83 -13.57 17.10 5.46
C SER A 83 -12.14 17.23 4.90
N MET A 84 -11.48 16.11 4.66
CA MET A 84 -10.12 16.07 4.12
C MET A 84 -10.07 16.11 2.59
N LYS A 85 -11.18 15.83 1.91
CA LYS A 85 -11.25 15.59 0.45
C LYS A 85 -10.18 14.59 -0.02
N SER A 86 -9.98 13.55 0.79
CA SER A 86 -8.90 12.58 0.62
C SER A 86 -9.32 11.21 1.15
N LEU A 87 -8.74 10.15 0.59
CA LEU A 87 -8.83 8.78 1.11
C LEU A 87 -7.81 8.52 2.23
N VAL A 88 -6.92 9.46 2.51
CA VAL A 88 -5.92 9.39 3.58
C VAL A 88 -6.26 10.41 4.65
N GLY A 89 -6.37 9.97 5.90
CA GLY A 89 -6.64 10.83 7.04
C GLY A 89 -5.39 11.59 7.51
N ARG A 90 -5.54 12.34 8.60
CA ARG A 90 -4.41 13.06 9.22
C ARG A 90 -3.48 12.14 10.02
N ARG A 91 -4.02 11.04 10.53
CA ARG A 91 -3.31 10.02 11.31
C ARG A 91 -3.55 8.64 10.72
N PRO A 92 -3.00 8.35 9.53
CA PRO A 92 -3.23 7.09 8.85
C PRO A 92 -2.50 5.93 9.56
N PHE A 93 -3.18 4.80 9.67
CA PHE A 93 -2.53 3.52 9.92
C PHE A 93 -2.12 2.91 8.58
N LEU A 94 -0.84 2.63 8.41
CA LEU A 94 -0.29 2.09 7.17
C LEU A 94 -0.21 0.56 7.27
N TYR A 95 -1.09 -0.12 6.56
CA TYR A 95 -1.15 -1.58 6.51
C TYR A 95 -0.34 -2.10 5.32
N ARG A 96 0.72 -2.87 5.60
CA ARG A 96 1.60 -3.40 4.56
C ARG A 96 0.96 -4.61 3.88
N LEU A 97 0.85 -4.58 2.56
CA LEU A 97 0.54 -5.72 1.71
C LEU A 97 1.84 -6.37 1.22
N ASP A 98 1.80 -7.67 0.95
CA ASP A 98 2.87 -8.35 0.23
C ASP A 98 2.90 -7.92 -1.25
N GLU A 99 3.91 -8.35 -1.99
CA GLU A 99 4.11 -7.96 -3.40
C GLU A 99 2.98 -8.43 -4.31
N ILE A 100 2.34 -9.56 -3.99
CA ILE A 100 1.25 -10.12 -4.78
C ILE A 100 -0.04 -9.33 -4.54
N GLU A 101 -0.42 -9.16 -3.28
CA GLU A 101 -1.64 -8.42 -2.93
C GLU A 101 -1.52 -6.92 -3.24
N GLY A 102 -0.32 -6.38 -3.17
CA GLY A 102 -0.04 -4.98 -3.47
C GLY A 102 0.12 -4.66 -4.96
N LEU A 103 -0.03 -5.65 -5.85
CA LEU A 103 0.03 -5.44 -7.29
C LEU A 103 -1.15 -4.57 -7.75
N ASP A 104 -0.83 -3.48 -8.44
CA ASP A 104 -1.77 -2.57 -9.06
C ASP A 104 -1.62 -2.63 -10.59
N ILE A 105 -2.73 -2.81 -11.30
CA ILE A 105 -2.74 -2.97 -12.76
C ILE A 105 -2.89 -1.61 -13.42
N ASN A 106 -1.82 -1.10 -14.04
CA ASN A 106 -1.79 0.15 -14.78
C ASN A 106 -1.42 -0.06 -16.27
N SER A 107 -1.04 -1.28 -16.66
CA SER A 107 -0.57 -1.62 -17.99
C SER A 107 -0.99 -3.02 -18.42
N ASN A 108 -0.93 -3.32 -19.72
CA ASN A 108 -1.17 -4.66 -20.24
C ASN A 108 -0.17 -5.69 -19.72
N TYR A 109 1.06 -5.26 -19.42
CA TYR A 109 2.08 -6.12 -18.83
C TYR A 109 1.65 -6.55 -17.41
N GLU A 110 1.25 -5.60 -16.57
CA GLU A 110 0.79 -5.86 -15.20
C GLU A 110 -0.49 -6.70 -15.20
N PHE A 111 -1.39 -6.49 -16.16
CA PHE A 111 -2.57 -7.35 -16.33
C PHE A 111 -2.18 -8.80 -16.66
N SER A 112 -1.25 -9.01 -17.59
CA SER A 112 -0.77 -10.34 -17.95
C SER A 112 -0.09 -11.04 -16.77
N TYR A 113 0.68 -10.28 -16.00
CA TYR A 113 1.33 -10.78 -14.79
C TYR A 113 0.31 -11.13 -13.68
N ALA A 114 -0.67 -10.25 -13.43
CA ALA A 114 -1.75 -10.52 -12.50
C ALA A 114 -2.55 -11.78 -12.87
N ASN A 115 -2.85 -11.96 -14.16
CA ASN A 115 -3.56 -13.14 -14.66
C ASN A 115 -2.72 -14.44 -14.48
N PHE A 116 -1.43 -14.37 -14.72
CA PHE A 116 -0.52 -15.49 -14.44
C PHE A 116 -0.53 -15.86 -12.95
N LEU A 117 -0.38 -14.87 -12.06
CA LEU A 117 -0.41 -15.08 -10.61
C LEU A 117 -1.75 -15.63 -10.16
N TYR A 118 -2.86 -15.08 -10.64
CA TYR A 118 -4.21 -15.56 -10.31
C TYR A 118 -4.39 -17.05 -10.65
N LYS A 119 -3.99 -17.46 -11.84
CA LYS A 119 -4.04 -18.88 -12.27
C LYS A 119 -3.17 -19.77 -11.38
N LYS A 120 -1.97 -19.31 -11.02
CA LYS A 120 -1.05 -20.05 -10.16
C LYS A 120 -1.59 -20.23 -8.73
N LEU A 121 -2.29 -19.23 -8.21
CA LEU A 121 -2.84 -19.26 -6.85
C LEU A 121 -4.15 -20.07 -6.73
N ASN A 122 -4.93 -20.16 -7.81
CA ASN A 122 -6.25 -20.79 -7.82
C ASN A 122 -6.32 -22.07 -8.69
N GLY A 123 -5.25 -22.45 -9.31
CA GLY A 123 -5.09 -23.69 -10.08
C GLY A 123 -4.42 -24.77 -9.28
#